data_7ff42a43d08ef0e9686b8bcd9fa49b76
#
_entry.id   7ff42a43d08ef0e9686b8bcd9fa49b76
#
_cell.length_a   1.000
_cell.length_b   1.000
_cell.length_c   1.000
_cell.angle_alpha   90.00
_cell.angle_beta   90.00
_cell.angle_gamma   90.00
#
_symmetry.space_group_name_H-M   'P 1'
#
loop_
_entity.id
_entity.type
_entity.pdbx_description
1 polymer ?
#
loop_
_entity_poly.entity_id
_entity_poly.type
_entity_poly.pdbx_seq_one_letter_code
_entity_poly.pdbx_strand_id
1 'polypeptide(L)'
;MIRSTFAAALAALAVLAPSPVPAADDATTVAKVIKKLRVEESATPVKERKAWRKPKKIVVIGGLPDREAFVAAAGGADVVVVDDTRSAIEPAKSADVLVGLTSYPGACEPELVDGAKELRWILSLSAGIERCMAIDSVKNRDVLVTNMRGVDSAAIAEHAIALALALARGLDTSIVNTSRARWSREDQAATQMQVLYDKTLLVVGLGGIGTEVASRAHGLGMKVIATRNSSRTGPEYVSYVGTPAELLTLAKTADVIVNTAPLTSETTGIFNAKFFEVLKPNALFINVARGGSVVTADLTKALNEHRLAGAGLDVVDPEPLPPDDPLWKAPNVIISPHVSSRSDLPREERWLLARENLRRYVAGGKMLSVVDLKREY
;
A
#
# COMPACT_ATOMS: atom_id res chain seq x y z
N MET A 1 41.64 -18.29 -53.60
CA MET A 1 41.21 -19.40 -52.73
C MET A 1 41.66 -19.07 -51.33
N ILE A 2 40.75 -18.45 -50.54
CA ILE A 2 41.03 -18.15 -49.15
C ILE A 2 39.85 -18.84 -48.35
N ARG A 3 40.23 -19.87 -47.60
CA ARG A 3 39.31 -20.60 -46.71
C ARG A 3 39.28 -19.84 -45.37
N SER A 4 38.15 -19.28 -45.01
CA SER A 4 37.90 -18.74 -43.67
C SER A 4 37.25 -19.84 -42.80
N THR A 5 37.93 -20.23 -41.75
CA THR A 5 37.45 -21.12 -40.71
C THR A 5 36.67 -20.31 -39.67
N PHE A 6 35.39 -20.55 -39.58
CA PHE A 6 34.55 -20.07 -38.46
C PHE A 6 34.76 -20.98 -37.26
N ALA A 7 35.34 -20.45 -36.20
CA ALA A 7 35.37 -21.11 -34.89
C ALA A 7 34.09 -20.75 -34.13
N ALA A 8 33.27 -21.74 -33.88
CA ALA A 8 32.06 -21.60 -33.04
C ALA A 8 32.48 -21.61 -31.57
N ALA A 9 32.32 -20.49 -30.90
CA ALA A 9 32.46 -20.42 -29.44
C ALA A 9 31.17 -20.93 -28.78
N LEU A 10 31.20 -22.11 -28.15
CA LEU A 10 30.18 -22.57 -27.22
C LEU A 10 30.27 -21.73 -25.94
N ALA A 11 29.30 -20.84 -25.73
CA ALA A 11 29.10 -20.21 -24.44
C ALA A 11 28.43 -21.23 -23.48
N ALA A 12 29.19 -21.70 -22.50
CA ALA A 12 28.66 -22.50 -21.41
C ALA A 12 27.74 -21.62 -20.55
N LEU A 13 26.40 -21.86 -20.58
CA LEU A 13 25.47 -21.36 -19.59
C LEU A 13 25.84 -21.97 -18.24
N ALA A 14 26.46 -21.20 -17.36
CA ALA A 14 26.56 -21.54 -15.95
C ALA A 14 25.15 -21.50 -15.36
N VAL A 15 24.57 -22.68 -15.08
CA VAL A 15 23.38 -22.80 -14.26
C VAL A 15 23.80 -22.36 -12.85
N LEU A 16 23.41 -21.16 -12.47
CA LEU A 16 23.55 -20.68 -11.10
C LEU A 16 22.75 -21.64 -10.20
N ALA A 17 23.45 -22.39 -9.38
CA ALA A 17 22.83 -23.20 -8.33
C ALA A 17 21.97 -22.30 -7.46
N PRO A 18 20.74 -22.72 -7.06
CA PRO A 18 19.93 -21.93 -6.15
C PRO A 18 20.71 -21.69 -4.86
N SER A 19 20.74 -20.44 -4.41
CA SER A 19 21.34 -20.08 -3.12
C SER A 19 20.69 -20.92 -2.02
N PRO A 20 21.43 -21.39 -1.03
CA PRO A 20 20.87 -22.19 0.06
C PRO A 20 19.80 -21.38 0.77
N VAL A 21 18.60 -21.97 0.88
CA VAL A 21 17.46 -21.43 1.63
C VAL A 21 17.93 -21.23 3.08
N PRO A 22 17.75 -20.05 3.67
CA PRO A 22 18.12 -19.83 5.05
C PRO A 22 17.33 -20.79 5.97
N ALA A 23 18.04 -21.52 6.80
CA ALA A 23 17.45 -22.29 7.90
C ALA A 23 16.59 -21.36 8.76
N ALA A 24 15.48 -21.88 9.29
CA ALA A 24 14.47 -21.26 10.14
C ALA A 24 14.74 -19.81 10.53
N ASP A 25 13.81 -18.89 10.17
CA ASP A 25 13.93 -17.46 10.43
C ASP A 25 14.52 -17.18 11.82
N ASP A 26 15.73 -16.65 11.85
CA ASP A 26 16.38 -16.29 13.12
C ASP A 26 15.55 -15.19 13.80
N ALA A 27 15.26 -15.37 15.09
CA ALA A 27 14.50 -14.43 15.90
C ALA A 27 15.06 -13.01 15.84
N THR A 28 16.39 -12.87 15.67
CA THR A 28 17.07 -11.59 15.50
C THR A 28 16.67 -10.91 14.19
N THR A 29 16.56 -11.66 13.10
CA THR A 29 16.14 -11.17 11.79
C THR A 29 14.67 -10.74 11.84
N VAL A 30 13.80 -11.55 12.41
CA VAL A 30 12.38 -11.21 12.64
C VAL A 30 12.23 -9.90 13.42
N ALA A 31 12.94 -9.76 14.54
CA ALA A 31 12.90 -8.55 15.37
C ALA A 31 13.38 -7.31 14.62
N LYS A 32 14.44 -7.43 13.80
CA LYS A 32 14.92 -6.35 12.93
C LYS A 32 13.86 -5.91 11.91
N VAL A 33 13.19 -6.88 11.28
CA VAL A 33 12.14 -6.58 10.28
C VAL A 33 10.94 -5.92 10.96
N ILE A 34 10.46 -6.43 12.08
CA ILE A 34 9.37 -5.82 12.85
C ILE A 34 9.70 -4.36 13.19
N LYS A 35 10.91 -4.09 13.68
CA LYS A 35 11.38 -2.74 14.01
C LYS A 35 11.50 -1.85 12.78
N LYS A 36 12.11 -2.34 11.70
CA LYS A 36 12.28 -1.63 10.43
C LYS A 36 10.94 -1.19 9.85
N LEU A 37 9.97 -2.10 9.81
CA LEU A 37 8.65 -1.88 9.25
C LEU A 37 7.68 -1.22 10.24
N ARG A 38 8.12 -0.97 11.48
CA ARG A 38 7.28 -0.38 12.56
C ARG A 38 5.98 -1.14 12.77
N VAL A 39 6.06 -2.47 12.72
CA VAL A 39 4.90 -3.34 12.89
C VAL A 39 4.51 -3.37 14.36
N GLU A 40 3.23 -3.10 14.64
CA GLU A 40 2.69 -3.07 15.99
C GLU A 40 2.27 -4.47 16.45
N GLU A 41 2.52 -4.78 17.72
CA GLU A 41 2.01 -5.98 18.38
C GLU A 41 0.65 -5.71 19.02
N SER A 42 -0.23 -6.71 19.03
CA SER A 42 -1.49 -6.63 19.76
C SER A 42 -1.25 -6.43 21.27
N ALA A 43 -2.14 -5.70 21.93
CA ALA A 43 -2.07 -5.48 23.36
C ALA A 43 -2.16 -6.80 24.14
N THR A 44 -3.06 -7.70 23.71
CA THR A 44 -3.35 -8.98 24.37
C THR A 44 -2.97 -10.18 23.49
N PRO A 45 -2.61 -11.31 24.10
CA PRO A 45 -2.40 -12.57 23.40
C PRO A 45 -3.66 -13.06 22.69
N VAL A 46 -3.51 -13.67 21.50
CA VAL A 46 -4.66 -14.16 20.71
C VAL A 46 -5.43 -15.27 21.44
N LYS A 47 -4.79 -16.05 22.32
CA LYS A 47 -5.45 -17.09 23.10
C LYS A 47 -6.55 -16.56 24.05
N GLU A 48 -6.57 -15.26 24.35
CA GLU A 48 -7.59 -14.64 25.16
C GLU A 48 -8.90 -14.37 24.39
N ARG A 49 -8.87 -14.45 23.07
CA ARG A 49 -10.09 -14.34 22.23
C ARG A 49 -10.91 -15.62 22.37
N LYS A 50 -12.22 -15.48 22.59
CA LYS A 50 -13.16 -16.63 22.72
C LYS A 50 -13.12 -17.56 21.52
N ALA A 51 -12.92 -17.01 20.32
CA ALA A 51 -12.89 -17.76 19.08
C ALA A 51 -11.54 -18.46 18.82
N TRP A 52 -10.50 -18.18 19.59
CA TRP A 52 -9.19 -18.78 19.33
C TRP A 52 -9.14 -20.27 19.64
N ARG A 53 -8.48 -20.99 18.75
CA ARG A 53 -8.00 -22.37 18.92
C ARG A 53 -6.79 -22.57 18.02
N LYS A 54 -5.98 -23.59 18.31
CA LYS A 54 -4.93 -23.99 17.37
C LYS A 54 -5.53 -24.36 16.03
N PRO A 55 -4.97 -23.91 14.91
CA PRO A 55 -5.52 -24.19 13.60
C PRO A 55 -5.33 -25.67 13.28
N LYS A 56 -6.34 -26.26 12.64
CA LYS A 56 -6.28 -27.62 12.09
C LYS A 56 -6.02 -27.57 10.59
N LYS A 57 -6.57 -26.57 9.92
CA LYS A 57 -6.44 -26.39 8.47
C LYS A 57 -6.23 -24.93 8.09
N ILE A 58 -5.25 -24.70 7.23
CA ILE A 58 -4.85 -23.41 6.69
C ILE A 58 -4.95 -23.48 5.18
N VAL A 59 -5.66 -22.55 4.55
CA VAL A 59 -5.72 -22.43 3.08
C VAL A 59 -4.94 -21.20 2.67
N VAL A 60 -3.93 -21.39 1.82
CA VAL A 60 -3.10 -20.34 1.23
C VAL A 60 -3.51 -20.14 -0.21
N ILE A 61 -3.88 -18.93 -0.58
CA ILE A 61 -4.36 -18.53 -1.90
C ILE A 61 -3.25 -17.77 -2.62
N GLY A 62 -2.84 -18.26 -3.78
CA GLY A 62 -1.68 -17.77 -4.52
C GLY A 62 -0.41 -18.53 -4.14
N GLY A 63 0.72 -18.13 -4.67
CA GLY A 63 1.98 -18.85 -4.44
C GLY A 63 2.45 -18.83 -2.98
N LEU A 64 3.11 -19.89 -2.56
CA LEU A 64 3.79 -20.02 -1.27
C LEU A 64 5.29 -20.26 -1.52
N PRO A 65 6.14 -19.23 -1.51
CA PRO A 65 7.55 -19.32 -1.92
C PRO A 65 8.38 -20.30 -1.07
N ASP A 66 8.17 -20.29 0.24
CA ASP A 66 8.90 -21.13 1.19
C ASP A 66 7.89 -22.00 1.94
N ARG A 67 7.45 -23.05 1.24
CA ARG A 67 6.43 -23.98 1.76
C ARG A 67 6.91 -24.72 3.02
N GLU A 68 8.16 -25.13 3.05
CA GLU A 68 8.71 -25.91 4.17
C GLU A 68 8.71 -25.11 5.46
N ALA A 69 9.26 -23.89 5.43
CA ALA A 69 9.28 -23.00 6.59
C ALA A 69 7.87 -22.59 7.04
N PHE A 70 6.94 -22.40 6.08
CA PHE A 70 5.55 -22.06 6.41
C PHE A 70 4.82 -23.24 7.08
N VAL A 71 4.98 -24.45 6.56
CA VAL A 71 4.41 -25.69 7.17
C VAL A 71 5.00 -25.95 8.56
N ALA A 72 6.30 -25.72 8.73
CA ALA A 72 6.93 -25.81 10.07
C ALA A 72 6.32 -24.80 11.07
N ALA A 73 6.01 -23.59 10.61
CA ALA A 73 5.34 -22.57 11.43
C ALA A 73 3.87 -22.90 11.74
N ALA A 74 3.22 -23.77 10.95
CA ALA A 74 1.81 -24.13 11.10
C ALA A 74 1.50 -25.04 12.28
N GLY A 75 2.53 -25.57 12.98
CA GLY A 75 2.35 -26.33 14.21
C GLY A 75 1.54 -27.60 14.07
N GLY A 76 1.64 -28.28 12.93
CA GLY A 76 0.94 -29.52 12.61
C GLY A 76 -0.42 -29.35 11.93
N ALA A 77 -0.83 -28.13 11.60
CA ALA A 77 -2.03 -27.89 10.80
C ALA A 77 -1.83 -28.38 9.35
N ASP A 78 -2.91 -28.86 8.72
CA ASP A 78 -2.94 -29.16 7.29
C ASP A 78 -2.84 -27.86 6.47
N VAL A 79 -1.82 -27.74 5.60
CA VAL A 79 -1.58 -26.55 4.77
C VAL A 79 -1.91 -26.87 3.32
N VAL A 80 -3.05 -26.37 2.86
CA VAL A 80 -3.53 -26.49 1.48
C VAL A 80 -3.17 -25.22 0.73
N VAL A 81 -2.39 -25.33 -0.34
CA VAL A 81 -2.03 -24.21 -1.22
C VAL A 81 -2.81 -24.34 -2.51
N VAL A 82 -3.47 -23.29 -2.92
CA VAL A 82 -4.26 -23.20 -4.15
C VAL A 82 -3.84 -21.97 -4.96
N ASP A 83 -4.02 -22.03 -6.27
CA ASP A 83 -3.53 -20.98 -7.16
C ASP A 83 -4.42 -19.72 -7.16
N ASP A 84 -5.73 -19.89 -6.95
CA ASP A 84 -6.70 -18.81 -7.03
C ASP A 84 -7.86 -18.97 -6.02
N THR A 85 -8.70 -17.95 -5.95
CA THR A 85 -9.85 -17.90 -5.05
C THR A 85 -10.91 -18.95 -5.37
N ARG A 86 -11.11 -19.30 -6.65
CA ARG A 86 -12.11 -20.32 -7.05
C ARG A 86 -11.70 -21.68 -6.54
N SER A 87 -10.44 -22.05 -6.70
CA SER A 87 -9.87 -23.29 -6.18
C SER A 87 -9.85 -23.34 -4.65
N ALA A 88 -9.92 -22.17 -3.98
CA ALA A 88 -9.98 -22.09 -2.53
C ALA A 88 -11.36 -22.41 -1.94
N ILE A 89 -12.46 -22.26 -2.68
CA ILE A 89 -13.84 -22.35 -2.14
C ILE A 89 -14.07 -23.67 -1.40
N GLU A 90 -13.76 -24.79 -2.01
CA GLU A 90 -14.01 -26.11 -1.39
C GLU A 90 -13.10 -26.37 -0.17
N PRO A 91 -11.76 -26.21 -0.27
CA PRO A 91 -10.91 -26.41 0.91
C PRO A 91 -11.18 -25.41 2.05
N ALA A 92 -11.67 -24.21 1.76
CA ALA A 92 -11.96 -23.18 2.77
C ALA A 92 -13.14 -23.54 3.69
N LYS A 93 -14.09 -24.37 3.26
CA LYS A 93 -15.27 -24.75 4.06
C LYS A 93 -14.90 -25.28 5.44
N SER A 94 -13.75 -25.94 5.58
CA SER A 94 -13.23 -26.49 6.85
C SER A 94 -11.96 -25.78 7.33
N ALA A 95 -11.59 -24.63 6.77
CA ALA A 95 -10.40 -23.90 7.15
C ALA A 95 -10.60 -23.07 8.42
N ASP A 96 -9.61 -23.10 9.31
CA ASP A 96 -9.51 -22.18 10.45
C ASP A 96 -8.85 -20.85 10.05
N VAL A 97 -7.96 -20.90 9.04
CA VAL A 97 -7.16 -19.75 8.59
C VAL A 97 -7.18 -19.64 7.08
N LEU A 98 -7.41 -18.44 6.58
CA LEU A 98 -7.20 -18.08 5.18
C LEU A 98 -6.00 -17.15 5.08
N VAL A 99 -5.11 -17.41 4.13
CA VAL A 99 -3.91 -16.60 3.84
C VAL A 99 -3.94 -16.20 2.39
N GLY A 100 -3.80 -14.91 2.10
CA GLY A 100 -3.76 -14.44 0.71
C GLY A 100 -3.80 -12.92 0.59
N LEU A 101 -3.71 -12.43 -0.64
CA LEU A 101 -3.99 -11.04 -0.95
C LEU A 101 -5.47 -10.75 -0.66
N THR A 102 -5.76 -9.53 -0.25
CA THR A 102 -7.16 -9.06 -0.07
C THR A 102 -7.66 -8.24 -1.25
N SER A 103 -6.76 -7.91 -2.20
CA SER A 103 -7.13 -7.37 -3.51
C SER A 103 -7.85 -8.44 -4.36
N TYR A 104 -8.62 -8.02 -5.36
CA TYR A 104 -9.40 -8.91 -6.22
C TYR A 104 -8.55 -9.71 -7.22
N PRO A 105 -8.79 -11.02 -7.37
CA PRO A 105 -9.49 -11.94 -6.47
C PRO A 105 -8.57 -12.33 -5.30
N GLY A 106 -9.13 -12.54 -4.10
CA GLY A 106 -8.29 -12.79 -2.92
C GLY A 106 -9.00 -13.44 -1.74
N ALA A 107 -8.33 -13.43 -0.58
CA ALA A 107 -8.83 -14.09 0.64
C ALA A 107 -10.12 -13.49 1.21
N CYS A 108 -10.49 -12.27 0.81
CA CYS A 108 -11.69 -11.58 1.27
C CYS A 108 -12.78 -11.50 0.18
N GLU A 109 -13.10 -12.64 -0.42
CA GLU A 109 -14.28 -12.79 -1.25
C GLU A 109 -15.46 -13.28 -0.39
N PRO A 110 -16.66 -12.67 -0.51
CA PRO A 110 -17.82 -13.03 0.31
C PRO A 110 -18.14 -14.53 0.27
N GLU A 111 -18.20 -15.14 -0.91
CA GLU A 111 -18.49 -16.57 -1.06
C GLU A 111 -17.49 -17.44 -0.30
N LEU A 112 -16.21 -17.10 -0.36
CA LEU A 112 -15.13 -17.81 0.32
C LEU A 112 -15.25 -17.70 1.84
N VAL A 113 -15.40 -16.47 2.34
CA VAL A 113 -15.45 -16.18 3.77
C VAL A 113 -16.73 -16.69 4.41
N ASP A 114 -17.88 -16.49 3.77
CA ASP A 114 -19.18 -16.92 4.27
C ASP A 114 -19.31 -18.45 4.22
N GLY A 115 -18.68 -19.10 3.23
CA GLY A 115 -18.60 -20.55 3.12
C GLY A 115 -17.73 -21.21 4.20
N ALA A 116 -16.69 -20.51 4.67
CA ALA A 116 -15.73 -20.99 5.67
C ALA A 116 -16.28 -20.86 7.11
N LYS A 117 -17.16 -21.77 7.53
CA LYS A 117 -17.85 -21.70 8.83
C LYS A 117 -16.91 -21.79 10.04
N GLU A 118 -15.78 -22.48 9.88
CA GLU A 118 -14.78 -22.67 10.93
C GLU A 118 -13.72 -21.56 10.99
N LEU A 119 -13.80 -20.58 10.08
CA LEU A 119 -12.81 -19.50 9.95
C LEU A 119 -12.68 -18.68 11.25
N ARG A 120 -11.44 -18.52 11.71
CA ARG A 120 -11.05 -17.77 12.90
C ARG A 120 -10.10 -16.64 12.59
N TRP A 121 -9.31 -16.77 11.51
CA TRP A 121 -8.29 -15.79 11.17
C TRP A 121 -8.11 -15.65 9.66
N ILE A 122 -8.01 -14.40 9.21
CA ILE A 122 -7.57 -14.02 7.86
C ILE A 122 -6.22 -13.35 8.01
N LEU A 123 -5.17 -13.95 7.43
CA LEU A 123 -3.85 -13.37 7.27
C LEU A 123 -3.79 -12.72 5.88
N SER A 124 -4.01 -11.43 5.82
CA SER A 124 -3.87 -10.63 4.60
C SER A 124 -2.40 -10.45 4.24
N LEU A 125 -2.03 -10.74 3.00
CA LEU A 125 -0.71 -10.43 2.44
C LEU A 125 -0.65 -9.02 1.83
N SER A 126 -1.70 -8.23 1.98
CA SER A 126 -1.82 -6.81 1.58
C SER A 126 -1.90 -5.92 2.82
N ALA A 127 -1.63 -4.61 2.67
CA ALA A 127 -1.90 -3.63 3.71
C ALA A 127 -3.39 -3.24 3.77
N GLY A 128 -4.04 -3.05 2.62
CA GLY A 128 -5.48 -2.74 2.52
C GLY A 128 -6.36 -3.94 2.87
N ILE A 129 -7.46 -3.68 3.58
CA ILE A 129 -8.37 -4.72 4.09
C ILE A 129 -9.84 -4.34 3.87
N GLU A 130 -10.11 -3.34 3.09
CA GLU A 130 -11.46 -2.76 2.89
C GLU A 130 -12.46 -3.83 2.43
N ARG A 131 -12.02 -4.75 1.57
CA ARG A 131 -12.86 -5.87 1.11
C ARG A 131 -13.23 -6.83 2.25
N CYS A 132 -12.31 -7.11 3.17
CA CYS A 132 -12.62 -7.92 4.36
C CYS A 132 -13.62 -7.20 5.25
N MET A 133 -13.48 -5.88 5.39
CA MET A 133 -14.36 -5.06 6.21
C MET A 133 -15.76 -4.90 5.62
N ALA A 134 -15.93 -5.10 4.31
CA ALA A 134 -17.22 -5.10 3.64
C ALA A 134 -18.02 -6.40 3.86
N ILE A 135 -17.41 -7.44 4.44
CA ILE A 135 -18.06 -8.73 4.68
C ILE A 135 -18.59 -8.77 6.11
N ASP A 136 -19.91 -8.74 6.28
CA ASP A 136 -20.56 -8.70 7.59
C ASP A 136 -20.17 -9.89 8.48
N SER A 137 -19.98 -11.07 7.91
CA SER A 137 -19.60 -12.26 8.68
C SER A 137 -18.19 -12.14 9.30
N VAL A 138 -17.28 -11.31 8.78
CA VAL A 138 -15.98 -11.02 9.40
C VAL A 138 -16.19 -10.31 10.73
N LYS A 139 -17.05 -9.29 10.74
CA LYS A 139 -17.39 -8.51 11.95
C LYS A 139 -18.22 -9.34 12.94
N ASN A 140 -19.29 -9.98 12.44
CA ASN A 140 -20.28 -10.68 13.29
C ASN A 140 -19.74 -11.96 13.92
N ARG A 141 -18.75 -12.62 13.29
CA ARG A 141 -18.14 -13.87 13.78
C ARG A 141 -16.85 -13.63 14.57
N ASP A 142 -16.47 -12.36 14.80
CA ASP A 142 -15.21 -12.01 15.48
C ASP A 142 -13.97 -12.65 14.81
N VAL A 143 -13.94 -12.68 13.48
CA VAL A 143 -12.80 -13.20 12.73
C VAL A 143 -11.62 -12.26 12.93
N LEU A 144 -10.50 -12.79 13.41
CA LEU A 144 -9.26 -12.02 13.48
C LEU A 144 -8.80 -11.66 12.07
N VAL A 145 -8.40 -10.42 11.86
CA VAL A 145 -7.73 -9.99 10.61
C VAL A 145 -6.39 -9.40 10.96
N THR A 146 -5.33 -9.85 10.28
CA THR A 146 -4.00 -9.24 10.33
C THR A 146 -3.57 -8.89 8.92
N ASN A 147 -2.78 -7.82 8.76
CA ASN A 147 -2.35 -7.33 7.47
C ASN A 147 -0.83 -7.09 7.39
N MET A 148 -0.34 -6.69 6.21
CA MET A 148 1.07 -6.41 5.95
C MET A 148 1.35 -4.89 5.95
N ARG A 149 0.79 -4.16 6.94
CA ARG A 149 1.09 -2.74 7.11
C ARG A 149 2.61 -2.54 7.26
N GLY A 150 3.15 -1.57 6.52
CA GLY A 150 4.57 -1.20 6.58
C GLY A 150 5.44 -1.82 5.48
N VAL A 151 5.12 -3.01 4.99
CA VAL A 151 5.97 -3.76 4.03
C VAL A 151 6.24 -2.97 2.75
N ASP A 152 5.22 -2.36 2.16
CA ASP A 152 5.35 -1.64 0.89
C ASP A 152 5.51 -0.12 1.10
N SER A 153 5.71 0.36 2.34
CA SER A 153 5.70 1.79 2.65
C SER A 153 6.77 2.58 1.93
N ALA A 154 7.97 2.01 1.78
CA ALA A 154 9.08 2.67 1.09
C ALA A 154 8.77 2.88 -0.41
N ALA A 155 8.32 1.82 -1.10
CA ALA A 155 7.99 1.88 -2.52
C ALA A 155 6.84 2.88 -2.79
N ILE A 156 5.76 2.82 -1.99
CA ILE A 156 4.63 3.75 -2.11
C ILE A 156 5.07 5.20 -1.87
N ALA A 157 5.93 5.43 -0.87
CA ALA A 157 6.44 6.76 -0.59
C ALA A 157 7.32 7.31 -1.72
N GLU A 158 8.16 6.47 -2.33
CA GLU A 158 8.97 6.84 -3.50
C GLU A 158 8.08 7.19 -4.69
N HIS A 159 7.03 6.40 -4.93
CA HIS A 159 6.05 6.69 -5.97
C HIS A 159 5.34 8.04 -5.74
N ALA A 160 4.92 8.32 -4.50
CA ALA A 160 4.31 9.61 -4.15
C ALA A 160 5.24 10.81 -4.40
N ILE A 161 6.50 10.71 -3.99
CA ILE A 161 7.51 11.73 -4.22
C ILE A 161 7.83 11.88 -5.71
N ALA A 162 7.89 10.76 -6.46
CA ALA A 162 8.09 10.78 -7.91
C ALA A 162 6.96 11.53 -8.63
N LEU A 163 5.69 11.27 -8.29
CA LEU A 163 4.54 12.00 -8.82
C LEU A 163 4.62 13.50 -8.49
N ALA A 164 4.95 13.86 -7.23
CA ALA A 164 5.10 15.24 -6.83
C ALA A 164 6.23 15.96 -7.59
N LEU A 165 7.39 15.32 -7.77
CA LEU A 165 8.52 15.85 -8.53
C LEU A 165 8.20 15.92 -10.03
N ALA A 166 7.52 14.93 -10.59
CA ALA A 166 7.15 14.92 -12.00
C ALA A 166 6.26 16.14 -12.32
N LEU A 167 5.22 16.36 -11.52
CA LEU A 167 4.34 17.53 -11.66
C LEU A 167 5.08 18.85 -11.42
N ALA A 168 5.85 18.94 -10.33
CA ALA A 168 6.59 20.16 -9.99
C ALA A 168 7.61 20.56 -11.06
N ARG A 169 8.17 19.61 -11.80
CA ARG A 169 9.21 19.83 -12.82
C ARG A 169 8.72 19.73 -14.25
N GLY A 170 7.39 19.54 -14.47
CA GLY A 170 6.81 19.40 -15.82
C GLY A 170 7.36 18.20 -16.60
N LEU A 171 7.68 17.09 -15.88
CA LEU A 171 8.23 15.88 -16.52
C LEU A 171 7.18 15.15 -17.34
N ASP A 172 5.91 15.26 -17.00
CA ASP A 172 4.76 14.78 -17.78
C ASP A 172 4.78 15.34 -19.19
N THR A 173 4.91 16.67 -19.32
CA THR A 173 5.08 17.35 -20.62
C THR A 173 6.34 16.88 -21.36
N SER A 174 7.45 16.71 -20.65
CA SER A 174 8.71 16.21 -21.21
C SER A 174 8.58 14.79 -21.76
N ILE A 175 7.88 13.90 -21.05
CA ILE A 175 7.63 12.51 -21.46
C ILE A 175 6.79 12.48 -22.75
N VAL A 176 5.72 13.28 -22.81
CA VAL A 176 4.87 13.41 -24.02
C VAL A 176 5.70 13.93 -25.20
N ASN A 177 6.53 14.95 -25.00
CA ASN A 177 7.38 15.49 -26.03
C ASN A 177 8.46 14.50 -26.51
N THR A 178 9.03 13.72 -25.60
CA THR A 178 9.99 12.64 -25.94
C THR A 178 9.33 11.60 -26.84
N SER A 179 8.10 11.16 -26.53
CA SER A 179 7.37 10.18 -27.36
C SER A 179 7.08 10.68 -28.78
N ARG A 180 7.08 12.01 -28.98
CA ARG A 180 6.85 12.70 -30.26
C ARG A 180 8.14 13.16 -30.94
N ALA A 181 9.30 12.81 -30.40
CA ALA A 181 10.63 13.30 -30.85
C ALA A 181 10.69 14.84 -30.96
N ARG A 182 10.03 15.55 -30.02
CA ARG A 182 9.88 17.01 -30.05
C ARG A 182 10.75 17.65 -28.96
N TRP A 183 11.65 18.56 -29.35
CA TRP A 183 12.37 19.46 -28.45
C TRP A 183 11.64 20.81 -28.40
N SER A 184 10.85 21.06 -27.35
CA SER A 184 10.06 22.28 -27.22
C SER A 184 10.26 22.94 -25.86
N ARG A 185 10.89 24.11 -25.86
CA ARG A 185 10.97 24.98 -24.70
C ARG A 185 9.66 25.72 -24.43
N GLU A 186 8.85 25.92 -25.46
CA GLU A 186 7.56 26.61 -25.37
C GLU A 186 6.55 25.77 -24.60
N ASP A 187 6.42 24.48 -24.93
CA ASP A 187 5.56 23.57 -24.18
C ASP A 187 5.97 23.49 -22.70
N GLN A 188 7.28 23.51 -22.45
CA GLN A 188 7.81 23.46 -21.09
C GLN A 188 7.58 24.80 -20.36
N ALA A 189 7.63 25.93 -21.03
CA ALA A 189 7.37 27.24 -20.44
C ALA A 189 5.89 27.45 -20.08
N ALA A 190 4.98 26.70 -20.75
CA ALA A 190 3.56 26.69 -20.40
C ALA A 190 3.29 25.95 -19.07
N THR A 191 4.21 25.10 -18.60
CA THR A 191 4.09 24.44 -17.31
C THR A 191 4.55 25.38 -16.19
N GLN A 192 3.80 25.42 -15.09
CA GLN A 192 4.20 26.18 -13.89
C GLN A 192 5.24 25.40 -13.09
N MET A 193 6.47 25.32 -13.61
CA MET A 193 7.54 24.61 -12.90
C MET A 193 7.83 25.28 -11.56
N GLN A 194 7.97 24.45 -10.52
CA GLN A 194 8.26 24.91 -9.16
C GLN A 194 9.35 24.06 -8.52
N VAL A 195 10.07 24.63 -7.57
CA VAL A 195 11.03 23.96 -6.71
C VAL A 195 10.31 23.53 -5.44
N LEU A 196 10.56 22.30 -4.97
CA LEU A 196 9.98 21.81 -3.71
C LEU A 196 10.80 22.20 -2.48
N TYR A 197 12.06 22.59 -2.64
CA TYR A 197 12.90 23.10 -1.55
C TYR A 197 12.22 24.28 -0.83
N ASP A 198 12.25 24.27 0.50
CA ASP A 198 11.63 25.27 1.41
C ASP A 198 10.09 25.34 1.31
N LYS A 199 9.44 24.50 0.51
CA LYS A 199 8.00 24.37 0.42
C LYS A 199 7.43 23.50 1.55
N THR A 200 6.15 23.68 1.85
CA THR A 200 5.45 22.91 2.88
C THR A 200 4.76 21.69 2.27
N LEU A 201 5.09 20.50 2.78
CA LEU A 201 4.38 19.28 2.46
C LEU A 201 3.46 18.92 3.63
N LEU A 202 2.17 18.69 3.33
CA LEU A 202 1.19 18.11 4.26
C LEU A 202 1.01 16.63 3.98
N VAL A 203 1.35 15.79 4.96
CA VAL A 203 1.03 14.37 4.96
C VAL A 203 -0.33 14.17 5.63
N VAL A 204 -1.33 13.70 4.88
CA VAL A 204 -2.62 13.32 5.45
C VAL A 204 -2.56 11.83 5.81
N GLY A 205 -2.48 11.54 7.13
CA GLY A 205 -2.31 10.19 7.63
C GLY A 205 -0.85 9.82 7.92
N LEU A 206 -0.29 10.26 9.04
CA LEU A 206 1.10 9.95 9.46
C LEU A 206 1.21 8.52 10.03
N GLY A 207 0.95 7.52 9.17
CA GLY A 207 1.19 6.09 9.41
C GLY A 207 2.55 5.64 8.85
N GLY A 208 2.68 4.36 8.49
CA GLY A 208 3.89 3.80 7.89
C GLY A 208 4.28 4.52 6.59
N ILE A 209 3.37 4.57 5.62
CA ILE A 209 3.58 5.25 4.32
C ILE A 209 3.83 6.74 4.54
N GLY A 210 2.99 7.40 5.34
CA GLY A 210 3.11 8.83 5.59
C GLY A 210 4.43 9.22 6.25
N THR A 211 4.97 8.38 7.13
CA THR A 211 6.29 8.61 7.73
C THR A 211 7.42 8.49 6.71
N GLU A 212 7.34 7.52 5.79
CA GLU A 212 8.31 7.35 4.71
C GLU A 212 8.24 8.51 3.69
N VAL A 213 7.04 9.01 3.38
CA VAL A 213 6.85 10.24 2.56
C VAL A 213 7.48 11.44 3.27
N ALA A 214 7.17 11.63 4.55
CA ALA A 214 7.68 12.73 5.36
C ALA A 214 9.22 12.76 5.41
N SER A 215 9.85 11.59 5.59
CA SER A 215 11.31 11.44 5.61
C SER A 215 11.95 11.87 4.28
N ARG A 216 11.38 11.44 3.15
CA ARG A 216 11.89 11.77 1.81
C ARG A 216 11.69 13.24 1.48
N ALA A 217 10.53 13.80 1.83
CA ALA A 217 10.24 15.21 1.65
C ALA A 217 11.18 16.11 2.48
N HIS A 218 11.47 15.72 3.73
CA HIS A 218 12.47 16.38 4.56
C HIS A 218 13.86 16.33 3.91
N GLY A 219 14.24 15.17 3.35
CA GLY A 219 15.51 15.01 2.61
C GLY A 219 15.60 15.90 1.36
N LEU A 220 14.47 16.31 0.77
CA LEU A 220 14.38 17.29 -0.32
C LEU A 220 14.39 18.75 0.18
N GLY A 221 14.57 18.99 1.50
CA GLY A 221 14.56 20.32 2.10
C GLY A 221 13.17 20.93 2.26
N MET A 222 12.10 20.11 2.26
CA MET A 222 10.74 20.59 2.51
C MET A 222 10.45 20.72 4.01
N LYS A 223 9.57 21.64 4.37
CA LYS A 223 8.91 21.71 5.68
C LYS A 223 7.79 20.69 5.72
N VAL A 224 7.80 19.78 6.70
CA VAL A 224 6.79 18.72 6.78
C VAL A 224 5.83 18.97 7.93
N ILE A 225 4.54 18.97 7.63
CA ILE A 225 3.44 18.95 8.59
C ILE A 225 2.55 17.74 8.29
N ALA A 226 1.77 17.26 9.26
CA ALA A 226 0.96 16.08 9.06
C ALA A 226 -0.36 16.13 9.82
N THR A 227 -1.31 15.25 9.44
CA THR A 227 -2.44 14.86 10.28
C THR A 227 -2.32 13.42 10.75
N ARG A 228 -2.79 13.14 11.96
CA ARG A 228 -2.84 11.79 12.53
C ARG A 228 -4.02 11.67 13.48
N ASN A 229 -4.78 10.57 13.36
CA ASN A 229 -5.93 10.33 14.23
C ASN A 229 -5.54 9.79 15.61
N SER A 230 -4.47 8.99 15.68
CA SER A 230 -4.10 8.26 16.92
C SER A 230 -3.30 9.09 17.94
N SER A 231 -2.59 10.12 17.49
CA SER A 231 -1.76 10.98 18.37
C SER A 231 -1.32 12.26 17.68
N ARG A 232 -0.78 13.22 18.46
CA ARG A 232 -0.13 14.45 17.96
C ARG A 232 1.40 14.33 17.91
N THR A 233 1.92 13.12 17.89
CA THR A 233 3.37 12.87 17.89
C THR A 233 3.83 12.33 16.54
N GLY A 234 5.05 12.69 16.14
CA GLY A 234 5.69 12.25 14.91
C GLY A 234 7.22 12.27 15.05
N PRO A 235 7.95 11.88 13.97
CA PRO A 235 9.40 12.06 13.92
C PRO A 235 9.81 13.53 14.04
N GLU A 236 11.04 13.78 14.50
CA GLU A 236 11.59 15.14 14.72
C GLU A 236 11.56 16.03 13.48
N TYR A 237 11.65 15.45 12.29
CA TYR A 237 11.57 16.18 11.03
C TYR A 237 10.14 16.54 10.59
N VAL A 238 9.12 16.16 11.36
CA VAL A 238 7.74 16.62 11.18
C VAL A 238 7.46 17.73 12.17
N SER A 239 7.39 18.96 11.68
CA SER A 239 7.34 20.16 12.53
C SER A 239 5.99 20.35 13.24
N TYR A 240 4.91 19.75 12.73
CA TYR A 240 3.59 19.77 13.34
C TYR A 240 2.75 18.55 12.99
N VAL A 241 2.10 17.97 13.98
CA VAL A 241 1.13 16.88 13.79
C VAL A 241 -0.23 17.30 14.35
N GLY A 242 -1.16 17.62 13.44
CA GLY A 242 -2.55 17.95 13.75
C GLY A 242 -3.46 16.73 13.80
N THR A 243 -4.70 16.97 14.21
CA THR A 243 -5.79 15.98 14.13
C THR A 243 -6.52 16.08 12.77
N PRO A 244 -7.37 15.10 12.41
CA PRO A 244 -8.21 15.19 11.21
C PRO A 244 -9.05 16.47 11.13
N ALA A 245 -9.54 16.99 12.26
CA ALA A 245 -10.33 18.22 12.31
C ALA A 245 -9.55 19.47 11.84
N GLU A 246 -8.22 19.42 11.85
CA GLU A 246 -7.35 20.51 11.41
C GLU A 246 -6.97 20.42 9.93
N LEU A 247 -7.47 19.42 9.19
CA LEU A 247 -7.11 19.16 7.81
C LEU A 247 -7.22 20.42 6.92
N LEU A 248 -8.34 21.10 6.93
CA LEU A 248 -8.56 22.28 6.09
C LEU A 248 -7.64 23.45 6.46
N THR A 249 -7.36 23.61 7.76
CA THR A 249 -6.46 24.66 8.25
C THR A 249 -5.02 24.41 7.79
N LEU A 250 -4.56 23.16 7.88
CA LEU A 250 -3.22 22.78 7.45
C LEU A 250 -3.09 22.82 5.92
N ALA A 251 -4.12 22.39 5.19
CA ALA A 251 -4.15 22.38 3.73
C ALA A 251 -3.95 23.79 3.13
N LYS A 252 -4.50 24.85 3.76
CA LYS A 252 -4.29 26.25 3.34
C LYS A 252 -2.82 26.68 3.29
N THR A 253 -1.97 26.05 4.10
CA THR A 253 -0.54 26.39 4.20
C THR A 253 0.36 25.52 3.35
N ALA A 254 -0.16 24.39 2.85
CA ALA A 254 0.60 23.40 2.12
C ALA A 254 0.81 23.77 0.64
N ASP A 255 1.99 23.44 0.12
CA ASP A 255 2.32 23.52 -1.30
C ASP A 255 2.21 22.14 -1.97
N VAL A 256 2.38 21.06 -1.20
CA VAL A 256 2.15 19.69 -1.64
C VAL A 256 1.34 18.98 -0.58
N ILE A 257 0.28 18.30 -0.98
CA ILE A 257 -0.55 17.47 -0.11
C ILE A 257 -0.43 16.01 -0.57
N VAL A 258 -0.05 15.13 0.34
CA VAL A 258 0.03 13.68 0.06
C VAL A 258 -0.95 12.93 0.94
N ASN A 259 -1.92 12.27 0.31
CA ASN A 259 -2.86 11.40 1.01
C ASN A 259 -2.26 10.00 1.18
N THR A 260 -2.13 9.58 2.44
CA THR A 260 -1.70 8.25 2.89
C THR A 260 -2.62 7.71 3.99
N ALA A 261 -3.79 8.34 4.19
CA ALA A 261 -4.79 7.92 5.17
C ALA A 261 -5.52 6.65 4.69
N PRO A 262 -5.91 5.73 5.60
CA PRO A 262 -6.75 4.60 5.24
C PRO A 262 -8.14 5.09 4.80
N LEU A 263 -8.81 4.31 3.97
CA LEU A 263 -10.21 4.55 3.63
C LEU A 263 -11.09 3.96 4.73
N THR A 264 -11.85 4.82 5.38
CA THR A 264 -12.81 4.50 6.43
C THR A 264 -14.08 5.30 6.20
N SER A 265 -15.11 5.06 6.99
CA SER A 265 -16.33 5.90 7.00
C SER A 265 -16.01 7.38 7.26
N GLU A 266 -14.96 7.68 8.07
CA GLU A 266 -14.56 9.05 8.40
C GLU A 266 -13.73 9.71 7.29
N THR A 267 -13.06 8.94 6.44
CA THR A 267 -12.15 9.45 5.40
C THR A 267 -12.71 9.34 3.99
N THR A 268 -13.87 8.72 3.82
CA THR A 268 -14.58 8.68 2.53
C THR A 268 -14.98 10.10 2.11
N GLY A 269 -14.56 10.52 0.91
CA GLY A 269 -14.89 11.81 0.33
C GLY A 269 -14.38 13.03 1.10
N ILE A 270 -13.33 12.90 1.94
CA ILE A 270 -12.77 14.05 2.68
C ILE A 270 -12.13 15.09 1.76
N PHE A 271 -11.63 14.66 0.59
CA PHE A 271 -11.08 15.54 -0.44
C PHE A 271 -12.19 15.89 -1.44
N ASN A 272 -13.00 16.85 -1.05
CA ASN A 272 -14.17 17.36 -1.78
C ASN A 272 -13.99 18.83 -2.17
N ALA A 273 -15.01 19.46 -2.72
CA ALA A 273 -14.98 20.86 -3.16
C ALA A 273 -14.46 21.81 -2.07
N LYS A 274 -14.93 21.68 -0.82
CA LYS A 274 -14.47 22.52 0.29
C LYS A 274 -12.98 22.36 0.57
N PHE A 275 -12.45 21.15 0.39
CA PHE A 275 -11.02 20.92 0.55
C PHE A 275 -10.22 21.61 -0.57
N PHE A 276 -10.64 21.43 -1.83
CA PHE A 276 -9.92 22.02 -2.97
C PHE A 276 -10.03 23.57 -3.00
N GLU A 277 -11.10 24.15 -2.51
CA GLU A 277 -11.29 25.59 -2.41
C GLU A 277 -10.28 26.31 -1.48
N VAL A 278 -9.78 25.62 -0.45
CA VAL A 278 -8.85 26.22 0.51
C VAL A 278 -7.39 26.08 0.09
N LEU A 279 -7.08 25.33 -0.96
CA LEU A 279 -5.71 25.10 -1.40
C LEU A 279 -5.08 26.38 -2.00
N LYS A 280 -3.75 26.42 -1.97
CA LYS A 280 -3.01 27.42 -2.75
C LYS A 280 -3.18 27.12 -4.25
N PRO A 281 -3.28 28.13 -5.13
CA PRO A 281 -3.41 27.92 -6.57
C PRO A 281 -2.26 27.10 -7.20
N ASN A 282 -1.08 27.12 -6.58
CA ASN A 282 0.10 26.37 -7.00
C ASN A 282 0.30 25.07 -6.21
N ALA A 283 -0.67 24.63 -5.42
CA ALA A 283 -0.58 23.37 -4.67
C ALA A 283 -0.65 22.14 -5.59
N LEU A 284 0.05 21.09 -5.18
CA LEU A 284 -0.01 19.77 -5.81
C LEU A 284 -0.74 18.80 -4.86
N PHE A 285 -1.64 18.00 -5.41
CA PHE A 285 -2.36 16.96 -4.68
C PHE A 285 -1.92 15.58 -5.14
N ILE A 286 -1.45 14.74 -4.21
CA ILE A 286 -0.96 13.39 -4.50
C ILE A 286 -1.80 12.37 -3.71
N ASN A 287 -2.37 11.38 -4.39
CA ASN A 287 -3.12 10.32 -3.74
C ASN A 287 -2.50 8.95 -4.04
N VAL A 288 -1.90 8.34 -3.01
CA VAL A 288 -1.35 6.97 -3.03
C VAL A 288 -2.03 6.08 -1.98
N ALA A 289 -3.19 6.52 -1.48
CA ALA A 289 -3.96 5.80 -0.48
C ALA A 289 -5.13 5.02 -1.10
N ARG A 290 -6.30 5.67 -1.24
CA ARG A 290 -7.50 5.10 -1.87
C ARG A 290 -8.26 6.17 -2.66
N GLY A 291 -8.82 5.77 -3.80
CA GLY A 291 -9.63 6.65 -4.65
C GLY A 291 -10.86 7.18 -3.93
N GLY A 292 -11.58 6.33 -3.20
CA GLY A 292 -12.81 6.70 -2.50
C GLY A 292 -12.67 7.78 -1.41
N SER A 293 -11.44 8.20 -1.07
CA SER A 293 -11.21 9.38 -0.22
C SER A 293 -11.39 10.71 -0.96
N VAL A 294 -11.42 10.67 -2.29
CA VAL A 294 -11.54 11.84 -3.18
C VAL A 294 -12.92 11.83 -3.86
N VAL A 295 -13.59 12.96 -3.87
CA VAL A 295 -14.74 13.18 -4.76
C VAL A 295 -14.18 13.54 -6.14
N THR A 296 -14.11 12.54 -7.04
CA THR A 296 -13.44 12.65 -8.36
C THR A 296 -13.96 13.84 -9.18
N ALA A 297 -15.27 14.09 -9.16
CA ALA A 297 -15.87 15.22 -9.86
C ALA A 297 -15.40 16.59 -9.32
N ASP A 298 -15.22 16.71 -8.00
CA ASP A 298 -14.76 17.94 -7.36
C ASP A 298 -13.28 18.19 -7.67
N LEU A 299 -12.45 17.16 -7.67
CA LEU A 299 -11.04 17.25 -8.08
C LEU A 299 -10.94 17.68 -9.55
N THR A 300 -11.69 17.03 -10.44
CA THR A 300 -11.71 17.35 -11.87
C THR A 300 -12.13 18.80 -12.11
N LYS A 301 -13.16 19.27 -11.42
CA LYS A 301 -13.59 20.66 -11.46
C LYS A 301 -12.50 21.62 -10.97
N ALA A 302 -11.89 21.31 -9.84
CA ALA A 302 -10.85 22.17 -9.26
C ALA A 302 -9.61 22.29 -10.16
N LEU A 303 -9.22 21.21 -10.86
CA LEU A 303 -8.14 21.21 -11.85
C LEU A 303 -8.49 22.08 -13.06
N ASN A 304 -9.70 21.93 -13.61
CA ASN A 304 -10.17 22.72 -14.76
C ASN A 304 -10.32 24.23 -14.42
N GLU A 305 -10.64 24.55 -13.19
CA GLU A 305 -10.71 25.91 -12.69
C GLU A 305 -9.35 26.47 -12.18
N HIS A 306 -8.26 25.71 -12.34
CA HIS A 306 -6.92 26.06 -11.87
C HIS A 306 -6.86 26.41 -10.38
N ARG A 307 -7.65 25.73 -9.55
CA ARG A 307 -7.65 25.87 -8.08
C ARG A 307 -6.42 25.25 -7.43
N LEU A 308 -5.79 24.32 -8.13
CA LEU A 308 -4.51 23.71 -7.78
C LEU A 308 -3.69 23.52 -9.06
N ALA A 309 -2.37 23.37 -8.91
CA ALA A 309 -1.46 23.28 -10.05
C ALA A 309 -1.46 21.90 -10.73
N GLY A 310 -1.82 20.85 -10.03
CA GLY A 310 -1.87 19.50 -10.62
C GLY A 310 -2.17 18.41 -9.60
N ALA A 311 -2.45 17.20 -10.10
CA ALA A 311 -2.71 16.02 -9.28
C ALA A 311 -1.95 14.79 -9.77
N GLY A 312 -1.34 14.03 -8.82
CA GLY A 312 -0.71 12.74 -9.04
C GLY A 312 -1.50 11.63 -8.34
N LEU A 313 -2.05 10.71 -9.10
CA LEU A 313 -3.02 9.74 -8.60
C LEU A 313 -2.56 8.32 -8.94
N ASP A 314 -2.21 7.55 -7.93
CA ASP A 314 -2.02 6.10 -8.10
C ASP A 314 -3.33 5.34 -7.93
N VAL A 315 -4.31 5.98 -7.31
CA VAL A 315 -5.63 5.42 -7.01
C VAL A 315 -6.72 6.41 -7.39
N VAL A 316 -7.82 5.89 -7.91
CA VAL A 316 -9.00 6.64 -8.36
C VAL A 316 -10.29 5.92 -7.92
N ASP A 317 -11.43 6.53 -8.09
CA ASP A 317 -12.74 5.90 -7.86
C ASP A 317 -13.70 6.31 -8.97
N PRO A 318 -14.23 5.32 -9.74
CA PRO A 318 -13.99 3.87 -9.64
C PRO A 318 -12.62 3.41 -10.18
N GLU A 319 -12.19 2.21 -9.78
CA GLU A 319 -11.03 1.49 -10.35
C GLU A 319 -11.50 0.23 -11.11
N PRO A 320 -11.14 0.11 -12.41
CA PRO A 320 -10.40 1.05 -13.25
C PRO A 320 -11.22 2.31 -13.58
N LEU A 321 -10.53 3.45 -13.79
CA LEU A 321 -11.16 4.69 -14.23
C LEU A 321 -11.76 4.49 -15.63
N PRO A 322 -13.06 4.81 -15.85
CA PRO A 322 -13.70 4.67 -17.16
C PRO A 322 -12.97 5.46 -18.24
N PRO A 323 -12.89 4.94 -19.48
CA PRO A 323 -12.15 5.61 -20.59
C PRO A 323 -12.68 6.99 -20.96
N ASP A 324 -13.95 7.27 -20.68
CA ASP A 324 -14.63 8.52 -20.96
C ASP A 324 -14.68 9.49 -19.76
N ASP A 325 -14.08 9.11 -18.61
CA ASP A 325 -14.05 9.97 -17.43
C ASP A 325 -13.34 11.30 -17.72
N PRO A 326 -13.95 12.45 -17.34
CA PRO A 326 -13.39 13.77 -17.57
C PRO A 326 -12.01 14.00 -16.94
N LEU A 327 -11.66 13.27 -15.89
CA LEU A 327 -10.38 13.36 -15.20
C LEU A 327 -9.19 13.07 -16.13
N TRP A 328 -9.36 12.18 -17.16
CA TRP A 328 -8.33 11.92 -18.17
C TRP A 328 -7.90 13.13 -18.98
N LYS A 329 -8.80 14.13 -19.07
CA LYS A 329 -8.59 15.36 -19.86
C LYS A 329 -8.30 16.58 -18.97
N ALA A 330 -8.30 16.42 -17.66
CA ALA A 330 -7.99 17.50 -16.74
C ALA A 330 -6.52 17.93 -16.88
N PRO A 331 -6.20 19.23 -16.72
CA PRO A 331 -4.83 19.70 -16.85
C PRO A 331 -3.92 19.19 -15.72
N ASN A 332 -2.66 18.91 -16.07
CA ASN A 332 -1.60 18.53 -15.12
C ASN A 332 -1.98 17.35 -14.21
N VAL A 333 -2.49 16.28 -14.81
CA VAL A 333 -2.81 15.02 -14.09
C VAL A 333 -1.89 13.91 -14.54
N ILE A 334 -1.31 13.21 -13.56
CA ILE A 334 -0.59 11.95 -13.78
C ILE A 334 -1.37 10.85 -13.05
N ILE A 335 -1.77 9.81 -13.79
CA ILE A 335 -2.49 8.66 -13.25
C ILE A 335 -1.66 7.41 -13.47
N SER A 336 -1.37 6.66 -12.38
CA SER A 336 -0.82 5.32 -12.44
C SER A 336 -1.85 4.28 -11.96
N PRO A 337 -1.84 3.05 -12.51
CA PRO A 337 -2.95 2.11 -12.32
C PRO A 337 -2.76 1.26 -11.04
N HIS A 338 -2.76 1.89 -9.87
CA HIS A 338 -2.65 1.29 -8.54
C HIS A 338 -1.43 0.35 -8.43
N VAL A 339 -0.26 0.89 -8.74
CA VAL A 339 1.01 0.14 -8.83
C VAL A 339 2.09 0.63 -7.88
N SER A 340 1.81 1.62 -7.05
CA SER A 340 2.80 2.25 -6.16
C SER A 340 3.47 1.28 -5.18
N SER A 341 2.82 0.16 -4.88
CA SER A 341 3.38 -0.91 -4.03
C SER A 341 4.30 -1.89 -4.78
N ARG A 342 4.35 -1.83 -6.13
CA ARG A 342 5.22 -2.72 -6.92
C ARG A 342 6.67 -2.27 -6.80
N SER A 343 7.56 -3.21 -6.49
CA SER A 343 8.99 -2.93 -6.34
C SER A 343 9.81 -4.20 -6.60
N ASP A 344 11.10 -4.03 -6.76
CA ASP A 344 12.12 -5.07 -6.78
C ASP A 344 12.57 -5.50 -5.37
N LEU A 345 12.01 -4.88 -4.34
CA LEU A 345 12.28 -5.30 -2.96
C LEU A 345 11.83 -6.74 -2.75
N PRO A 346 12.66 -7.55 -2.09
CA PRO A 346 12.35 -8.95 -1.83
C PRO A 346 11.01 -9.10 -1.11
N ARG A 347 10.15 -9.99 -1.61
CA ARG A 347 8.91 -10.36 -0.93
C ARG A 347 9.14 -11.16 0.35
N GLU A 348 10.39 -11.42 0.68
CA GLU A 348 10.84 -12.20 1.84
C GLU A 348 10.35 -11.64 3.16
N GLU A 349 10.42 -10.29 3.37
CA GLU A 349 9.93 -9.66 4.60
C GLU A 349 8.43 -9.90 4.84
N ARG A 350 7.62 -9.93 3.77
CA ARG A 350 6.18 -10.23 3.82
C ARG A 350 5.94 -11.65 4.32
N TRP A 351 6.64 -12.61 3.74
CA TRP A 351 6.49 -14.01 4.13
C TRP A 351 7.14 -14.32 5.48
N LEU A 352 8.22 -13.63 5.84
CA LEU A 352 8.79 -13.69 7.17
C LEU A 352 7.79 -13.24 8.25
N LEU A 353 7.10 -12.11 8.04
CA LEU A 353 6.04 -11.64 8.94
C LEU A 353 4.82 -12.57 8.94
N ALA A 354 4.47 -13.16 7.79
CA ALA A 354 3.39 -14.14 7.70
C ALA A 354 3.69 -15.37 8.53
N ARG A 355 4.89 -15.94 8.39
CA ARG A 355 5.35 -17.10 9.19
C ARG A 355 5.44 -16.77 10.68
N GLU A 356 5.94 -15.59 11.01
CA GLU A 356 6.00 -15.17 12.42
C GLU A 356 4.61 -15.02 13.02
N ASN A 357 3.68 -14.39 12.33
CA ASN A 357 2.28 -14.32 12.77
C ASN A 357 1.66 -15.72 12.92
N LEU A 358 1.99 -16.64 12.03
CA LEU A 358 1.51 -18.01 12.13
C LEU A 358 2.05 -18.73 13.36
N ARG A 359 3.37 -18.61 13.66
CA ARG A 359 3.97 -19.14 14.90
C ARG A 359 3.29 -18.57 16.15
N ARG A 360 3.07 -17.25 16.16
CA ARG A 360 2.40 -16.54 17.27
C ARG A 360 0.97 -17.01 17.46
N TYR A 361 0.22 -17.18 16.37
CA TYR A 361 -1.15 -17.69 16.40
C TYR A 361 -1.20 -19.11 16.99
N VAL A 362 -0.34 -20.02 16.50
CA VAL A 362 -0.23 -21.42 16.96
C VAL A 362 0.13 -21.47 18.45
N ALA A 363 1.03 -20.58 18.90
CA ALA A 363 1.44 -20.47 20.31
C ALA A 363 0.40 -19.73 21.18
N GLY A 364 -0.62 -19.12 20.58
CA GLY A 364 -1.59 -18.29 21.32
C GLY A 364 -1.01 -16.97 21.82
N GLY A 365 0.05 -16.47 21.21
CA GLY A 365 0.80 -15.27 21.58
C GLY A 365 0.18 -13.96 21.11
N LYS A 366 0.92 -12.86 21.27
CA LYS A 366 0.56 -11.55 20.72
C LYS A 366 0.76 -11.55 19.20
N MET A 367 -0.21 -11.03 18.46
CA MET A 367 -0.20 -10.99 17.01
C MET A 367 0.41 -9.67 16.51
N LEU A 368 0.98 -9.73 15.30
CA LEU A 368 1.48 -8.55 14.59
C LEU A 368 0.39 -7.96 13.69
N SER A 369 0.34 -6.63 13.62
CA SER A 369 -0.51 -5.88 12.67
C SER A 369 -1.97 -6.32 12.68
N VAL A 370 -2.56 -6.43 13.87
CA VAL A 370 -3.98 -6.73 14.04
C VAL A 370 -4.81 -5.55 13.59
N VAL A 371 -5.79 -5.83 12.77
CA VAL A 371 -6.78 -4.83 12.32
C VAL A 371 -7.81 -4.59 13.40
N ASP A 372 -8.04 -3.32 13.74
CA ASP A 372 -9.16 -2.92 14.57
C ASP A 372 -10.44 -2.84 13.72
N LEU A 373 -11.32 -3.86 13.87
CA LEU A 373 -12.55 -3.95 13.09
C LEU A 373 -13.53 -2.78 13.33
N LYS A 374 -13.38 -2.04 14.44
CA LYS A 374 -14.23 -0.88 14.75
C LYS A 374 -13.68 0.39 14.09
N ARG A 375 -12.36 0.50 13.99
CA ARG A 375 -11.68 1.62 13.35
C ARG A 375 -11.45 1.42 11.86
N GLU A 376 -11.69 0.21 11.37
CA GLU A 376 -11.56 -0.20 9.95
C GLU A 376 -10.12 -0.15 9.40
N TYR A 377 -9.08 -0.18 10.29
CA TYR A 377 -7.67 -0.20 9.86
C TYR A 377 -6.72 -0.81 10.89
#